data_4b3a7bf80c790990879a7d873ad416e2
#
_entry.id   4b3a7bf80c790990879a7d873ad416e2
#
_cell.length_a   1.000
_cell.length_b   1.000
_cell.length_c   1.000
_cell.angle_alpha   90.00
_cell.angle_beta   90.00
_cell.angle_gamma   90.00
#
_symmetry.space_group_name_H-M   'P 1'
#
loop_
_entity.id
_entity.type
_entity.pdbx_description
1 polymer ?
#
loop_
_entity_poly.entity_id
_entity_poly.type
_entity_poly.pdbx_seq_one_letter_code
_entity_poly.pdbx_strand_id
1 'polypeptide(L)'
;MKMVSTYTVPAELSHLSAIRHFVTQVVNGYCTDEDFLYDLTLAVDEAVTNIIVHGYYLKPGEKLASGNGTITILIEPFADRMEVILRDHAPQFNPTLNPEPDFSQPIEKRKPGGMGIFLVRELTDRMEYKPLPAGGNELRLVKLFPHP
;
A
#
# COMPACT_ATOMS: atom_id res chain seq x y z
N MET A 1 11.61 17.10 -15.12
CA MET A 1 11.88 17.08 -13.67
C MET A 1 10.87 16.19 -12.99
N LYS A 2 11.35 15.19 -12.26
CA LYS A 2 10.46 14.30 -11.51
C LYS A 2 9.98 15.01 -10.26
N MET A 3 8.66 15.01 -10.03
CA MET A 3 8.10 15.52 -8.79
C MET A 3 7.57 14.36 -7.96
N VAL A 4 8.22 14.12 -6.82
CA VAL A 4 7.74 13.13 -5.87
C VAL A 4 6.77 13.83 -4.92
N SER A 5 5.56 13.30 -4.83
CA SER A 5 4.56 13.76 -3.86
C SER A 5 4.65 12.90 -2.61
N THR A 6 4.65 13.53 -1.45
CA THR A 6 4.84 12.84 -0.18
C THR A 6 3.73 13.19 0.81
N TYR A 7 3.24 12.19 1.53
CA TYR A 7 2.22 12.38 2.56
C TYR A 7 2.51 11.43 3.73
N THR A 8 2.58 11.97 4.93
CA THR A 8 2.85 11.19 6.14
C THR A 8 1.68 11.31 7.09
N VAL A 9 1.18 10.17 7.57
CA VAL A 9 0.03 10.12 8.48
C VAL A 9 0.33 9.15 9.63
N PRO A 10 -0.36 9.31 10.77
CA PRO A 10 -0.32 8.28 11.80
C PRO A 10 -0.82 6.94 11.26
N ALA A 11 -0.28 5.83 11.78
CA ALA A 11 -0.65 4.49 11.38
C ALA A 11 -1.99 4.09 12.01
N GLU A 12 -3.07 4.67 11.51
CA GLU A 12 -4.43 4.48 12.01
C GLU A 12 -5.37 4.27 10.84
N LEU A 13 -6.30 3.32 10.97
CA LEU A 13 -7.28 3.05 9.92
C LEU A 13 -8.16 4.26 9.59
N SER A 14 -8.34 5.17 10.55
CA SER A 14 -9.11 6.39 10.33
C SER A 14 -8.51 7.31 9.27
N HIS A 15 -7.24 7.14 8.91
CA HIS A 15 -6.56 7.95 7.90
C HIS A 15 -6.63 7.36 6.49
N LEU A 16 -7.26 6.18 6.30
CA LEU A 16 -7.37 5.57 4.97
C LEU A 16 -8.09 6.48 3.97
N SER A 17 -9.14 7.16 4.40
CA SER A 17 -9.87 8.07 3.52
C SER A 17 -8.98 9.21 3.02
N ALA A 18 -8.18 9.81 3.90
CA ALA A 18 -7.25 10.88 3.53
C ALA A 18 -6.16 10.37 2.59
N ILE A 19 -5.67 9.15 2.81
CA ILE A 19 -4.68 8.53 1.93
C ILE A 19 -5.27 8.31 0.54
N ARG A 20 -6.48 7.78 0.44
CA ARG A 20 -7.16 7.58 -0.84
C ARG A 20 -7.32 8.89 -1.59
N HIS A 21 -7.69 9.95 -0.89
CA HIS A 21 -7.84 11.27 -1.48
C HIS A 21 -6.50 11.79 -2.03
N PHE A 22 -5.43 11.65 -1.26
CA PHE A 22 -4.09 12.04 -1.68
C PHE A 22 -3.66 11.29 -2.95
N VAL A 23 -3.81 9.96 -2.97
CA VAL A 23 -3.45 9.13 -4.13
C VAL A 23 -4.27 9.57 -5.35
N THR A 24 -5.57 9.71 -5.19
CA THR A 24 -6.46 10.11 -6.28
C THR A 24 -6.05 11.45 -6.88
N GLN A 25 -5.79 12.44 -6.05
CA GLN A 25 -5.41 13.77 -6.53
C GLN A 25 -4.08 13.75 -7.29
N VAL A 26 -3.08 13.08 -6.73
CA VAL A 26 -1.75 13.04 -7.36
C VAL A 26 -1.80 12.27 -8.67
N VAL A 27 -2.38 11.07 -8.65
CA VAL A 27 -2.41 10.21 -9.84
C VAL A 27 -3.23 10.82 -10.95
N ASN A 28 -4.36 11.45 -10.62
CA ASN A 28 -5.23 12.07 -11.60
C ASN A 28 -4.54 13.20 -12.40
N GLY A 29 -3.48 13.78 -11.85
CA GLY A 29 -2.67 14.77 -12.56
C GLY A 29 -1.77 14.15 -13.65
N TYR A 30 -1.61 12.83 -13.67
CA TYR A 30 -0.75 12.14 -14.63
C TYR A 30 -1.50 11.13 -15.50
N CYS A 31 -2.59 10.56 -15.01
CA CYS A 31 -3.37 9.56 -15.73
C CYS A 31 -4.83 9.71 -15.33
N THR A 32 -5.70 9.90 -16.33
CA THR A 32 -7.14 10.07 -16.10
C THR A 32 -7.95 8.81 -16.42
N ASP A 33 -7.27 7.69 -16.74
CA ASP A 33 -7.93 6.41 -16.94
C ASP A 33 -8.57 5.95 -15.64
N GLU A 34 -9.88 5.71 -15.65
CA GLU A 34 -10.63 5.39 -14.45
C GLU A 34 -10.23 4.04 -13.85
N ASP A 35 -9.97 3.05 -14.69
CA ASP A 35 -9.57 1.72 -14.22
C ASP A 35 -8.18 1.76 -13.58
N PHE A 36 -7.25 2.49 -14.20
CA PHE A 36 -5.91 2.67 -13.64
C PHE A 36 -5.98 3.32 -12.26
N LEU A 37 -6.74 4.41 -12.16
CA LEU A 37 -6.88 5.15 -10.91
C LEU A 37 -7.53 4.28 -9.82
N TYR A 38 -8.61 3.58 -10.16
CA TYR A 38 -9.31 2.71 -9.22
C TYR A 38 -8.40 1.59 -8.72
N ASP A 39 -7.73 0.89 -9.65
CA ASP A 39 -6.87 -0.24 -9.31
C ASP A 39 -5.69 0.18 -8.44
N LEU A 40 -5.04 1.30 -8.77
CA LEU A 40 -3.91 1.78 -7.97
C LEU A 40 -4.35 2.24 -6.59
N THR A 41 -5.47 2.96 -6.51
CA THR A 41 -6.01 3.42 -5.24
C THR A 41 -6.39 2.24 -4.34
N LEU A 42 -7.03 1.22 -4.91
CA LEU A 42 -7.38 0.01 -4.16
C LEU A 42 -6.14 -0.73 -3.69
N ALA A 43 -5.11 -0.84 -4.55
CA ALA A 43 -3.86 -1.50 -4.18
C ALA A 43 -3.19 -0.77 -2.99
N VAL A 44 -3.14 0.55 -3.02
CA VAL A 44 -2.56 1.34 -1.92
C VAL A 44 -3.39 1.16 -0.64
N ASP A 45 -4.72 1.20 -0.75
CA ASP A 45 -5.61 1.01 0.39
C ASP A 45 -5.38 -0.34 1.07
N GLU A 46 -5.30 -1.41 0.29
CA GLU A 46 -5.05 -2.76 0.81
C GLU A 46 -3.65 -2.88 1.42
N ALA A 47 -2.64 -2.30 0.77
CA ALA A 47 -1.27 -2.35 1.28
C ALA A 47 -1.13 -1.57 2.59
N VAL A 48 -1.73 -0.39 2.69
CA VAL A 48 -1.71 0.42 3.92
C VAL A 48 -2.46 -0.30 5.04
N THR A 49 -3.63 -0.85 4.75
CA THR A 49 -4.40 -1.63 5.73
C THR A 49 -3.56 -2.78 6.26
N ASN A 50 -2.86 -3.48 5.38
CA ASN A 50 -1.98 -4.58 5.76
C ASN A 50 -0.86 -4.12 6.71
N ILE A 51 -0.26 -2.97 6.44
CA ILE A 51 0.77 -2.39 7.31
C ILE A 51 0.20 -2.09 8.69
N ILE A 52 -0.97 -1.47 8.76
CA ILE A 52 -1.59 -1.07 10.02
C ILE A 52 -2.01 -2.29 10.83
N VAL A 53 -2.73 -3.22 10.20
CA VAL A 53 -3.33 -4.37 10.90
C VAL A 53 -2.31 -5.44 11.23
N HIS A 54 -1.40 -5.74 10.30
CA HIS A 54 -0.44 -6.83 10.47
C HIS A 54 0.96 -6.35 10.86
N GLY A 55 1.40 -5.20 10.33
CA GLY A 55 2.70 -4.63 10.69
C GLY A 55 2.70 -4.07 12.10
N TYR A 56 1.76 -3.18 12.38
CA TYR A 56 1.65 -2.52 13.69
C TYR A 56 0.72 -3.25 14.66
N TYR A 57 0.00 -4.27 14.21
CA TYR A 57 -0.97 -5.04 15.02
C TYR A 57 -2.08 -4.16 15.62
N LEU A 58 -2.53 -3.15 14.87
CA LEU A 58 -3.54 -2.20 15.35
C LEU A 58 -4.95 -2.56 14.85
N LYS A 59 -5.93 -2.47 15.74
CA LYS A 59 -7.35 -2.60 15.42
C LYS A 59 -7.93 -1.21 15.17
N PRO A 60 -9.13 -1.12 14.54
CA PRO A 60 -9.80 0.17 14.36
C PRO A 60 -9.88 0.96 15.67
N GLY A 61 -9.47 2.23 15.63
CA GLY A 61 -9.49 3.12 16.78
C GLY A 61 -8.27 3.02 17.70
N GLU A 62 -7.41 2.01 17.52
CA GLU A 62 -6.18 1.90 18.31
C GLU A 62 -5.09 2.83 17.79
N LYS A 63 -4.25 3.30 18.71
CA LYS A 63 -3.07 4.11 18.41
C LYS A 63 -1.86 3.50 19.07
N LEU A 64 -0.69 3.68 18.48
CA LEU A 64 0.55 3.29 19.14
C LEU A 64 0.77 4.18 20.36
N ALA A 65 1.06 3.55 21.50
CA ALA A 65 1.26 4.27 22.77
C ALA A 65 2.39 5.30 22.70
N SER A 66 3.43 5.03 21.90
CA SER A 66 4.58 5.92 21.74
C SER A 66 4.33 7.07 20.76
N GLY A 67 3.25 7.02 19.98
CA GLY A 67 2.99 8.00 18.92
C GLY A 67 3.97 7.94 17.75
N ASN A 68 4.82 6.91 17.69
CA ASN A 68 5.85 6.80 16.65
C ASN A 68 5.41 6.00 15.41
N GLY A 69 4.19 5.47 15.42
CA GLY A 69 3.67 4.71 14.30
C GLY A 69 3.16 5.63 13.21
N THR A 70 3.94 5.80 12.16
CA THR A 70 3.53 6.59 10.99
C THR A 70 3.70 5.77 9.73
N ILE A 71 3.00 6.18 8.69
CA ILE A 71 3.16 5.66 7.33
C ILE A 71 3.42 6.86 6.43
N THR A 72 4.48 6.77 5.63
CA THR A 72 4.79 7.77 4.61
C THR A 72 4.49 7.19 3.25
N ILE A 73 3.68 7.89 2.47
CA ILE A 73 3.33 7.53 1.11
C ILE A 73 4.06 8.48 0.17
N LEU A 74 4.85 7.93 -0.74
CA LEU A 74 5.52 8.69 -1.78
C LEU A 74 4.98 8.22 -3.12
N ILE A 75 4.64 9.16 -3.99
CA ILE A 75 4.16 8.85 -5.34
C ILE A 75 5.11 9.51 -6.33
N GLU A 76 5.71 8.68 -7.20
CA GLU A 76 6.69 9.13 -8.18
C GLU A 76 6.24 8.74 -9.57
N PRO A 77 5.98 9.73 -10.45
CA PRO A 77 5.62 9.45 -11.83
C PRO A 77 6.85 9.25 -12.69
N PHE A 78 6.75 8.31 -13.63
CA PHE A 78 7.74 8.07 -14.68
C PHE A 78 7.03 8.16 -16.03
N ALA A 79 7.79 8.09 -17.12
CA ALA A 79 7.22 8.22 -18.46
C ALA A 79 6.21 7.10 -18.79
N ASP A 80 6.46 5.90 -18.28
CA ASP A 80 5.68 4.71 -18.61
C ASP A 80 4.90 4.13 -17.43
N ARG A 81 5.07 4.67 -16.22
CA ARG A 81 4.49 4.06 -15.02
C ARG A 81 4.38 5.04 -13.87
N MET A 82 3.59 4.65 -12.90
CA MET A 82 3.53 5.29 -11.58
C MET A 82 4.12 4.36 -10.55
N GLU A 83 4.94 4.88 -9.62
CA GLU A 83 5.44 4.12 -8.49
C GLU A 83 4.92 4.74 -7.20
N VAL A 84 4.39 3.89 -6.33
CA VAL A 84 3.95 4.28 -4.99
C VAL A 84 4.84 3.57 -3.99
N ILE A 85 5.48 4.32 -3.12
CA ILE A 85 6.38 3.79 -2.11
C ILE A 85 5.74 4.02 -0.75
N LEU A 86 5.62 2.94 0.03
CA LEU A 86 5.06 2.98 1.37
C LEU A 86 6.18 2.68 2.36
N ARG A 87 6.44 3.61 3.28
CA ARG A 87 7.45 3.43 4.33
C ARG A 87 6.78 3.47 5.70
N ASP A 88 7.19 2.57 6.57
CA ASP A 88 6.67 2.49 7.92
C ASP A 88 7.80 2.16 8.91
N HIS A 89 7.46 2.19 10.20
CA HIS A 89 8.39 1.90 11.29
C HIS A 89 8.03 0.64 12.06
N ALA A 90 7.14 -0.19 11.50
CA ALA A 90 6.74 -1.45 12.11
C ALA A 90 7.90 -2.45 12.11
N PRO A 91 7.82 -3.52 12.92
CA PRO A 91 8.81 -4.60 12.83
C PRO A 91 8.93 -5.11 11.40
N GLN A 92 10.13 -5.52 11.03
CA GLN A 92 10.39 -5.97 9.65
C GLN A 92 9.48 -7.13 9.28
N PHE A 93 8.77 -6.95 8.17
CA PHE A 93 7.80 -7.91 7.68
C PHE A 93 7.72 -7.80 6.17
N ASN A 94 8.05 -8.88 5.47
CA ASN A 94 8.03 -8.90 4.00
C ASN A 94 6.72 -9.48 3.49
N PRO A 95 5.76 -8.64 3.06
CA PRO A 95 4.47 -9.13 2.57
C PRO A 95 4.58 -9.88 1.24
N THR A 96 5.68 -9.70 0.49
CA THR A 96 5.85 -10.41 -0.79
C THR A 96 6.04 -11.92 -0.61
N LEU A 97 6.34 -12.35 0.62
CA LEU A 97 6.49 -13.76 0.96
C LEU A 97 5.19 -14.43 1.39
N ASN A 98 4.09 -13.66 1.49
CA ASN A 98 2.80 -14.22 1.87
C ASN A 98 2.31 -15.21 0.80
N PRO A 99 1.86 -16.42 1.18
CA PRO A 99 1.30 -17.35 0.21
C PRO A 99 -0.03 -16.83 -0.33
N GLU A 100 -0.38 -17.27 -1.53
CA GLU A 100 -1.69 -16.97 -2.09
C GLU A 100 -2.78 -17.63 -1.25
N PRO A 101 -3.98 -17.00 -1.17
CA PRO A 101 -5.13 -17.65 -0.54
C PRO A 101 -5.46 -18.98 -1.24
N ASP A 102 -5.90 -19.96 -0.47
CA ASP A 102 -6.35 -21.22 -1.03
C ASP A 102 -7.79 -21.08 -1.50
N PHE A 103 -7.98 -20.78 -2.78
CA PHE A 103 -9.30 -20.59 -3.36
C PHE A 103 -10.10 -21.89 -3.50
N SER A 104 -9.47 -23.05 -3.27
CA SER A 104 -10.19 -24.34 -3.26
C SER A 104 -11.01 -24.51 -1.99
N GLN A 105 -10.73 -23.75 -0.94
CA GLN A 105 -11.44 -23.83 0.33
C GLN A 105 -12.54 -22.75 0.44
N PRO A 106 -13.65 -23.05 1.15
CA PRO A 106 -14.63 -22.04 1.48
C PRO A 106 -14.01 -20.86 2.23
N ILE A 107 -14.57 -19.66 2.07
CA ILE A 107 -14.06 -18.45 2.70
C ILE A 107 -13.91 -18.63 4.21
N GLU A 108 -14.87 -19.32 4.86
CA GLU A 108 -14.88 -19.51 6.32
C GLU A 108 -13.70 -20.36 6.80
N LYS A 109 -13.13 -21.19 5.92
CA LYS A 109 -12.02 -22.09 6.28
C LYS A 109 -10.65 -21.56 5.85
N ARG A 110 -10.60 -20.45 5.12
CA ARG A 110 -9.34 -19.84 4.73
C ARG A 110 -8.68 -19.18 5.93
N LYS A 111 -7.34 -19.23 5.96
CA LYS A 111 -6.61 -18.52 7.00
C LYS A 111 -6.86 -17.03 6.89
N PRO A 112 -7.03 -16.31 8.02
CA PRO A 112 -7.12 -14.85 8.00
C PRO A 112 -5.86 -14.24 7.37
N GLY A 113 -6.03 -13.18 6.59
CA GLY A 113 -4.93 -12.47 5.94
C GLY A 113 -4.57 -13.05 4.58
N GLY A 114 -3.65 -12.42 3.90
CA GLY A 114 -3.17 -12.81 2.57
C GLY A 114 -4.02 -12.30 1.42
N MET A 115 -5.32 -12.11 1.61
CA MET A 115 -6.20 -11.64 0.53
C MET A 115 -5.86 -10.22 0.09
N GLY A 116 -5.58 -9.32 1.04
CA GLY A 116 -5.21 -7.94 0.71
C GLY A 116 -3.93 -7.87 -0.10
N ILE A 117 -2.89 -8.61 0.30
CA ILE A 117 -1.62 -8.64 -0.44
C ILE A 117 -1.80 -9.34 -1.79
N PHE A 118 -2.64 -10.38 -1.86
CA PHE A 118 -2.97 -10.99 -3.14
C PHE A 118 -3.57 -9.95 -4.10
N LEU A 119 -4.52 -9.13 -3.62
CA LEU A 119 -5.11 -8.07 -4.41
C LEU A 119 -4.08 -7.04 -4.86
N VAL A 120 -3.14 -6.67 -3.97
CA VAL A 120 -2.08 -5.73 -4.35
C VAL A 120 -1.26 -6.27 -5.52
N ARG A 121 -0.92 -7.57 -5.48
CA ARG A 121 -0.18 -8.21 -6.58
C ARG A 121 -0.99 -8.21 -7.88
N GLU A 122 -2.29 -8.52 -7.80
CA GLU A 122 -3.15 -8.58 -8.99
C GLU A 122 -3.39 -7.18 -9.61
N LEU A 123 -3.40 -6.14 -8.78
CA LEU A 123 -3.71 -4.78 -9.22
C LEU A 123 -2.50 -3.97 -9.66
N THR A 124 -1.29 -4.49 -9.45
CA THR A 124 -0.04 -3.82 -9.81
C THR A 124 0.81 -4.71 -10.71
N ASP A 125 1.77 -4.11 -11.39
CA ASP A 125 2.68 -4.86 -12.27
C ASP A 125 3.87 -5.41 -11.51
N ARG A 126 4.30 -4.73 -10.42
CA ARG A 126 5.36 -5.22 -9.53
C ARG A 126 5.12 -4.75 -8.11
N MET A 127 5.54 -5.58 -7.18
CA MET A 127 5.56 -5.27 -5.76
C MET A 127 6.95 -5.67 -5.23
N GLU A 128 7.69 -4.68 -4.71
CA GLU A 128 9.06 -4.89 -4.24
C GLU A 128 9.16 -4.50 -2.76
N TYR A 129 9.84 -5.32 -1.98
CA TYR A 129 10.04 -5.09 -0.56
C TYR A 129 11.50 -4.84 -0.24
N LYS A 130 11.74 -3.90 0.69
CA LYS A 130 13.07 -3.61 1.19
C LYS A 130 12.99 -3.29 2.69
N PRO A 131 13.75 -4.01 3.55
CA PRO A 131 13.85 -3.59 4.94
C PRO A 131 14.65 -2.28 5.03
N LEU A 132 14.24 -1.40 5.95
CA LEU A 132 14.95 -0.14 6.16
C LEU A 132 16.07 -0.33 7.19
N PRO A 133 17.29 0.21 6.94
CA PRO A 133 18.43 0.00 7.85
C PRO A 133 18.19 0.45 9.28
N ALA A 134 17.41 1.52 9.47
CA ALA A 134 17.11 2.05 10.80
C ALA A 134 15.91 1.38 11.46
N GLY A 135 15.38 0.32 10.86
CA GLY A 135 14.15 -0.33 11.28
C GLY A 135 12.97 0.12 10.45
N GLY A 136 11.99 -0.77 10.30
CA GLY A 136 10.83 -0.50 9.47
C GLY A 136 10.93 -1.13 8.09
N ASN A 137 9.99 -0.77 7.23
CA ASN A 137 9.78 -1.41 5.95
C ASN A 137 9.58 -0.40 4.83
N GLU A 138 9.96 -0.77 3.63
CA GLU A 138 9.61 -0.05 2.42
C GLU A 138 8.97 -1.04 1.44
N LEU A 139 7.77 -0.70 1.00
CA LEU A 139 7.06 -1.47 -0.02
C LEU A 139 6.86 -0.56 -1.23
N ARG A 140 7.31 -1.02 -2.39
CA ARG A 140 7.19 -0.28 -3.65
C ARG A 140 6.20 -0.97 -4.55
N LEU A 141 5.18 -0.23 -4.98
CA LEU A 141 4.16 -0.71 -5.91
C LEU A 141 4.39 -0.01 -7.25
N VAL A 142 4.49 -0.79 -8.31
CA VAL A 142 4.73 -0.29 -9.66
C VAL A 142 3.53 -0.63 -10.53
N LYS A 143 2.96 0.38 -11.19
CA LYS A 143 1.86 0.16 -12.11
C LYS A 143 2.11 0.89 -13.42
N LEU A 144 2.13 0.14 -14.51
CA LEU A 144 2.33 0.70 -15.85
C LEU A 144 1.08 1.47 -16.27
N PHE A 145 1.30 2.64 -16.91
CA PHE A 145 0.18 3.36 -17.51
C PHE A 145 -0.45 2.52 -18.61
N PRO A 146 -1.77 2.62 -18.80
CA PRO A 146 -2.42 1.91 -19.89
C PRO A 146 -1.89 2.41 -21.24
N HIS A 147 -1.84 1.50 -22.22
CA HIS A 147 -1.47 1.90 -23.58
C HIS A 147 -2.60 2.72 -24.19
N PRO A 148 -2.24 3.75 -24.98
CA PRO A 148 -3.25 4.54 -25.68
C PRO A 148 -3.98 3.73 -26.77
#